data_62690d134304e5cfbd6949b8e55333fa
#
_entry.id   62690d134304e5cfbd6949b8e55333fa
#
_cell.length_a   1.000
_cell.length_b   1.000
_cell.length_c   1.000
_cell.angle_alpha   90.00
_cell.angle_beta   90.00
_cell.angle_gamma   90.00
#
_symmetry.space_group_name_H-M   'P 1'
#
loop_
_entity.id
_entity.type
_entity.pdbx_description
1 polymer ?
#
loop_
_entity_poly.entity_id
_entity_poly.type
_entity_poly.pdbx_seq_one_letter_code
_entity_poly.pdbx_strand_id
1 'polypeptide(L)'
;MWTSSHALKGMSSKKWGRIINVASISVKEPLNYLVLSNSMRAALVTWAKSLSVDVAKDNITVNNILTGYFDTDRIQKLNLEKAKKMKIKTDEVRKAMEVMVPMKRIGNPHEYA
;
A
#
# COMPACT_ATOMS: atom_id res chain seq x y z
N MET A 1 8.24 1.39 11.41
CA MET A 1 9.07 2.40 12.09
C MET A 1 10.16 1.76 12.98
N TRP A 2 9.84 0.89 13.92
CA TRP A 2 10.83 0.26 14.83
C TRP A 2 11.91 -0.54 14.10
N THR A 3 11.53 -1.41 13.20
CA THR A 3 12.45 -2.19 12.34
C THR A 3 13.39 -1.31 11.51
N SER A 4 12.85 -0.22 10.94
CA SER A 4 13.64 0.73 10.15
C SER A 4 14.69 1.44 11.02
N SER A 5 14.33 1.87 12.24
CA SER A 5 15.28 2.52 13.16
C SER A 5 16.44 1.59 13.54
N HIS A 6 16.17 0.30 13.67
CA HIS A 6 17.20 -0.69 13.96
C HIS A 6 18.16 -0.91 12.77
N ALA A 7 17.59 -1.02 11.56
CA ALA A 7 18.35 -1.21 10.33
C ALA A 7 19.21 0.00 9.96
N LEU A 8 18.74 1.23 10.25
CA LEU A 8 19.40 2.48 9.91
C LEU A 8 20.83 2.59 10.49
N LYS A 9 21.08 2.07 11.68
CA LYS A 9 22.43 2.09 12.29
C LYS A 9 23.45 1.40 11.38
N GLY A 10 23.13 0.21 10.88
CA GLY A 10 23.99 -0.54 9.98
C GLY A 10 24.07 0.08 8.59
N MET A 11 22.98 0.67 8.08
CA MET A 11 22.97 1.35 6.79
C MET A 11 23.80 2.62 6.81
N SER A 12 23.70 3.45 7.85
CA SER A 12 24.47 4.68 7.99
C SER A 12 25.97 4.42 8.12
N SER A 13 26.39 3.38 8.85
CA SER A 13 27.80 3.00 8.97
C SER A 13 28.39 2.56 7.63
N LYS A 14 27.60 1.90 6.78
CA LYS A 14 28.00 1.45 5.44
C LYS A 14 27.84 2.53 4.36
N LYS A 15 27.26 3.68 4.69
CA LYS A 15 26.89 4.73 3.72
C LYS A 15 26.07 4.19 2.55
N TRP A 16 25.20 3.24 2.82
CA TRP A 16 24.32 2.62 1.82
C TRP A 16 23.11 1.94 2.47
N GLY A 17 21.94 2.17 1.92
CA GLY A 17 20.71 1.49 2.33
C GLY A 17 19.53 1.76 1.41
N ARG A 18 18.57 0.83 1.42
CA ARG A 18 17.31 0.93 0.68
C ARG A 18 16.18 0.48 1.57
N ILE A 19 15.25 1.39 1.87
CA ILE A 19 14.03 1.11 2.62
C ILE A 19 12.88 1.21 1.65
N ILE A 20 12.09 0.15 1.54
CA ILE A 20 10.89 0.09 0.71
C ILE A 20 9.70 -0.24 1.59
N ASN A 21 8.75 0.67 1.68
CA ASN A 21 7.51 0.47 2.41
C ASN A 21 6.41 0.02 1.46
N VAL A 22 5.72 -1.04 1.80
CA VAL A 22 4.51 -1.47 1.09
C VAL A 22 3.31 -0.74 1.70
N ALA A 23 2.80 0.24 0.99
CA ALA A 23 1.65 1.05 1.39
C ALA A 23 0.40 0.68 0.58
N SER A 24 -0.40 1.64 0.14
CA SER A 24 -1.62 1.42 -0.64
C SER A 24 -1.95 2.64 -1.48
N ILE A 25 -2.63 2.42 -2.59
CA ILE A 25 -3.24 3.47 -3.40
C ILE A 25 -4.20 4.36 -2.58
N SER A 26 -4.76 3.82 -1.49
CA SER A 26 -5.67 4.57 -0.60
C SER A 26 -5.04 5.80 0.07
N VAL A 27 -3.72 5.96 -0.03
CA VAL A 27 -3.03 7.20 0.38
C VAL A 27 -3.38 8.37 -0.55
N LYS A 28 -3.59 8.09 -1.85
CA LYS A 28 -3.98 9.09 -2.86
C LYS A 28 -5.49 9.15 -3.05
N GLU A 29 -6.13 8.00 -3.03
CA GLU A 29 -7.57 7.84 -3.24
C GLU A 29 -8.17 7.08 -2.05
N PRO A 30 -8.55 7.80 -0.96
CA PRO A 30 -9.06 7.17 0.25
C PRO A 30 -10.28 6.30 -0.03
N LEU A 31 -10.22 5.06 0.40
CA LEU A 31 -11.32 4.12 0.24
C LEU A 31 -12.37 4.33 1.34
N ASN A 32 -13.64 4.37 0.94
CA ASN A 32 -14.75 4.46 1.88
C ASN A 32 -14.72 3.30 2.89
N TYR A 33 -15.14 3.57 4.12
CA TYR A 33 -15.20 2.62 5.25
C TYR A 33 -13.86 2.08 5.74
N LEU A 34 -12.72 2.62 5.29
CA LEU A 34 -11.37 2.21 5.72
C LEU A 34 -10.60 3.37 6.38
N VAL A 35 -11.28 4.21 7.14
CA VAL A 35 -10.72 5.45 7.73
C VAL A 35 -9.41 5.19 8.48
N LEU A 36 -9.40 4.23 9.41
CA LEU A 36 -8.20 3.90 10.18
C LEU A 36 -7.05 3.41 9.28
N SER A 37 -7.34 2.51 8.33
CA SER A 37 -6.34 2.01 7.40
C SER A 37 -5.77 3.12 6.51
N ASN A 38 -6.62 3.98 5.98
CA ASN A 38 -6.21 5.12 5.14
C ASN A 38 -5.28 6.06 5.94
N SER A 39 -5.67 6.41 7.18
CA SER A 39 -4.91 7.31 8.05
C SER A 39 -3.54 6.74 8.40
N MET A 40 -3.46 5.46 8.79
CA MET A 40 -2.20 4.81 9.13
C MET A 40 -1.25 4.70 7.94
N ARG A 41 -1.78 4.45 6.74
CA ARG A 41 -0.97 4.39 5.51
C ARG A 41 -0.49 5.76 5.06
N ALA A 42 -1.31 6.80 5.20
CA ALA A 42 -0.91 8.17 4.95
C ALA A 42 0.21 8.61 5.91
N ALA A 43 0.07 8.29 7.20
CA ALA A 43 1.10 8.55 8.20
C ALA A 43 2.43 7.85 7.85
N LEU A 44 2.40 6.59 7.38
CA LEU A 44 3.59 5.87 6.94
C LEU A 44 4.29 6.58 5.78
N VAL A 45 3.54 7.04 4.78
CA VAL A 45 4.12 7.72 3.60
C VAL A 45 4.73 9.07 3.98
N THR A 46 4.07 9.84 4.83
CA THR A 46 4.59 11.11 5.35
C THR A 46 5.85 10.90 6.18
N TRP A 47 5.84 9.92 7.09
CA TRP A 47 7.02 9.55 7.86
C TRP A 47 8.19 9.13 6.95
N ALA A 48 7.93 8.32 5.93
CA ALA A 48 8.95 7.88 4.99
C ALA A 48 9.58 9.05 4.23
N LYS A 49 8.77 10.06 3.87
CA LYS A 49 9.27 11.27 3.22
C LYS A 49 10.20 12.06 4.15
N SER A 50 9.81 12.27 5.41
CA SER A 50 10.66 12.95 6.39
C SER A 50 11.97 12.19 6.60
N LEU A 51 11.90 10.88 6.83
CA LEU A 51 13.07 10.03 7.00
C LEU A 51 14.00 10.09 5.78
N SER A 52 13.47 10.12 4.56
CA SER A 52 14.27 10.14 3.33
C SER A 52 15.20 11.38 3.26
N VAL A 53 14.75 12.51 3.79
CA VAL A 53 15.56 13.73 3.86
C VAL A 53 16.70 13.58 4.86
N ASP A 54 16.40 13.04 6.04
CA ASP A 54 17.38 12.89 7.13
C ASP A 54 18.52 11.95 6.76
N VAL A 55 18.22 10.86 6.02
CA VAL A 55 19.20 9.80 5.71
C VAL A 55 19.84 9.89 4.32
N ALA A 56 19.44 10.85 3.50
CA ALA A 56 19.95 11.02 2.14
C ALA A 56 21.47 11.25 2.13
N LYS A 57 22.02 11.97 3.11
CA LYS A 57 23.47 12.20 3.29
C LYS A 57 24.29 10.93 3.45
N ASP A 58 23.66 9.84 3.87
CA ASP A 58 24.27 8.52 4.05
C ASP A 58 24.00 7.58 2.85
N ASN A 59 23.58 8.12 1.70
CA ASN A 59 23.23 7.35 0.51
C ASN A 59 22.14 6.27 0.78
N ILE A 60 21.22 6.58 1.69
CA ILE A 60 20.07 5.74 2.02
C ILE A 60 18.84 6.34 1.34
N THR A 61 18.08 5.50 0.64
CA THR A 61 16.79 5.90 0.05
C THR A 61 15.62 5.26 0.78
N VAL A 62 14.51 6.01 0.87
CA VAL A 62 13.25 5.53 1.47
C VAL A 62 12.14 5.74 0.46
N ASN A 63 11.57 4.65 -0.02
CA ASN A 63 10.55 4.66 -1.05
C ASN A 63 9.27 3.97 -0.58
N ASN A 64 8.16 4.30 -1.21
CA ASN A 64 6.86 3.69 -0.92
C ASN A 64 6.28 3.08 -2.20
N ILE A 65 5.83 1.84 -2.13
CA ILE A 65 5.04 1.19 -3.17
C ILE A 65 3.57 1.34 -2.78
N LEU A 66 2.80 2.04 -3.61
CA LEU A 66 1.36 2.22 -3.40
C LEU A 66 0.62 1.09 -4.12
N THR A 67 0.42 -0.01 -3.40
CA THR A 67 -0.24 -1.20 -3.92
C THR A 67 -1.69 -0.90 -4.32
N GLY A 68 -2.05 -1.25 -5.55
CA GLY A 68 -3.41 -1.21 -6.06
C GLY A 68 -4.24 -2.44 -5.68
N TYR A 69 -5.10 -2.90 -6.60
CA TYR A 69 -5.98 -4.03 -6.39
C TYR A 69 -5.36 -5.33 -6.92
N PHE A 70 -5.21 -6.32 -6.04
CA PHE A 70 -4.76 -7.68 -6.37
C PHE A 70 -5.79 -8.69 -5.88
N ASP A 71 -5.98 -9.78 -6.64
CA ASP A 71 -6.94 -10.84 -6.35
C ASP A 71 -6.44 -11.74 -5.20
N THR A 72 -6.61 -11.25 -3.99
CA THR A 72 -6.24 -11.95 -2.76
C THR A 72 -7.48 -12.38 -2.00
N ASP A 73 -7.35 -13.39 -1.13
CA ASP A 73 -8.43 -13.85 -0.25
C ASP A 73 -9.08 -12.70 0.53
N ARG A 74 -8.27 -11.70 0.94
CA ARG A 74 -8.78 -10.53 1.63
C ARG A 74 -9.69 -9.70 0.74
N ILE A 75 -9.33 -9.47 -0.51
CA ILE A 75 -10.16 -8.71 -1.47
C ILE A 75 -11.45 -9.48 -1.77
N GLN A 76 -11.36 -10.80 -1.93
CA GLN A 76 -12.54 -11.64 -2.15
C GLN A 76 -13.51 -11.56 -0.97
N LYS A 77 -13.03 -11.64 0.28
CA LYS A 77 -13.84 -11.46 1.49
C LYS A 77 -14.49 -10.08 1.56
N LEU A 78 -13.72 -9.01 1.30
CA LEU A 78 -14.24 -7.64 1.28
C LEU A 78 -15.31 -7.44 0.21
N ASN A 79 -15.14 -8.02 -0.97
CA ASN A 79 -16.14 -7.98 -2.05
C ASN A 79 -17.42 -8.72 -1.66
N LEU A 80 -17.30 -9.85 -1.00
CA LEU A 80 -18.44 -10.62 -0.49
C LEU A 80 -19.24 -9.82 0.55
N GLU A 81 -18.54 -9.20 1.51
CA GLU A 81 -19.19 -8.36 2.54
C GLU A 81 -19.86 -7.13 1.92
N LYS A 82 -19.20 -6.49 0.96
CA LYS A 82 -19.77 -5.34 0.24
C LYS A 82 -21.00 -5.73 -0.57
N ALA A 83 -20.96 -6.87 -1.28
CA ALA A 83 -22.07 -7.41 -2.03
C ALA A 83 -23.30 -7.66 -1.14
N LYS A 84 -23.09 -8.27 0.05
CA LYS A 84 -24.15 -8.48 1.05
C LYS A 84 -24.78 -7.15 1.53
N LYS A 85 -23.94 -6.15 1.85
CA LYS A 85 -24.43 -4.83 2.31
C LYS A 85 -25.21 -4.09 1.23
N MET A 86 -24.77 -4.18 -0.02
CA MET A 86 -25.40 -3.49 -1.14
C MET A 86 -26.54 -4.31 -1.78
N LYS A 87 -26.77 -5.56 -1.36
CA LYS A 87 -27.75 -6.48 -1.94
C LYS A 87 -27.57 -6.68 -3.45
N ILE A 88 -26.31 -6.82 -3.89
CA ILE A 88 -25.92 -7.08 -5.28
C ILE A 88 -25.05 -8.35 -5.35
N LYS A 89 -24.76 -8.83 -6.55
CA LYS A 89 -23.87 -9.98 -6.75
C LYS A 89 -22.40 -9.61 -6.52
N THR A 90 -21.61 -10.55 -6.02
CA THR A 90 -20.16 -10.35 -5.79
C THR A 90 -19.42 -10.00 -7.09
N ASP A 91 -19.84 -10.58 -8.22
CA ASP A 91 -19.29 -10.28 -9.54
C ASP A 91 -19.52 -8.83 -9.97
N GLU A 92 -20.63 -8.22 -9.58
CA GLU A 92 -20.90 -6.80 -9.86
C GLU A 92 -19.96 -5.90 -9.07
N VAL A 93 -19.66 -6.26 -7.81
CA VAL A 93 -18.67 -5.56 -6.99
C VAL A 93 -17.28 -5.66 -7.63
N ARG A 94 -16.90 -6.86 -8.10
CA ARG A 94 -15.62 -7.11 -8.77
C ARG A 94 -15.50 -6.28 -10.05
N LYS A 95 -16.50 -6.33 -10.91
CA LYS A 95 -16.53 -5.54 -12.16
C LYS A 95 -16.43 -4.04 -11.91
N ALA A 96 -17.12 -3.52 -10.90
CA ALA A 96 -17.00 -2.12 -10.51
C ALA A 96 -15.57 -1.75 -10.09
N MET A 97 -14.87 -2.65 -9.40
CA MET A 97 -13.47 -2.47 -9.02
C MET A 97 -12.55 -2.50 -10.26
N GLU A 98 -12.76 -3.44 -11.18
CA GLU A 98 -11.98 -3.57 -12.41
C GLU A 98 -12.10 -2.34 -13.32
N VAL A 99 -13.28 -1.73 -13.37
CA VAL A 99 -13.51 -0.48 -14.13
C VAL A 99 -12.66 0.68 -13.62
N MET A 100 -12.40 0.74 -12.30
CA MET A 100 -11.56 1.77 -11.70
C MET A 100 -10.06 1.61 -12.05
N VAL A 101 -9.64 0.40 -12.42
CA VAL A 101 -8.26 0.13 -12.81
C VAL A 101 -8.10 0.44 -14.31
N PRO A 102 -7.09 1.23 -14.72
CA PRO A 102 -6.88 1.55 -16.15
C PRO A 102 -6.78 0.32 -17.06
N MET A 103 -6.15 -0.76 -16.58
CA MET A 103 -6.03 -2.03 -17.33
C MET A 103 -7.32 -2.86 -17.34
N LYS A 104 -8.42 -2.38 -16.72
CA LYS A 104 -9.73 -3.04 -16.63
C LYS A 104 -9.67 -4.46 -16.07
N ARG A 105 -8.70 -4.74 -15.25
CA ARG A 105 -8.55 -5.97 -14.47
C ARG A 105 -7.87 -5.69 -13.14
N ILE A 106 -8.09 -6.54 -12.15
CA ILE A 106 -7.27 -6.57 -10.94
C ILE A 106 -6.03 -7.45 -11.17
N GLY A 107 -4.95 -7.15 -10.47
CA GLY A 107 -3.68 -7.87 -10.62
C GLY A 107 -3.73 -9.28 -10.02
N ASN A 108 -2.95 -10.19 -10.57
CA ASN A 108 -2.66 -11.46 -9.92
C ASN A 108 -1.58 -11.22 -8.84
N PRO A 109 -1.70 -11.79 -7.63
CA PRO A 109 -0.68 -11.65 -6.59
C PRO A 109 0.75 -11.99 -7.05
N HIS A 110 0.92 -12.95 -7.95
CA HIS A 110 2.21 -13.33 -8.51
C HIS A 110 2.84 -12.24 -9.42
N GLU A 111 2.04 -11.27 -9.91
CA GLU A 111 2.55 -10.13 -10.69
C GLU A 111 3.19 -9.05 -9.80
N TYR A 112 3.07 -9.20 -8.48
CA TYR A 112 3.58 -8.23 -7.51
C TYR A 112 5.00 -8.57 -7.03
N ALA A 113 5.45 -9.78 -7.21
CA ALA A 113 6.74 -10.29 -6.71
C ALA A 113 7.92 -9.89 -7.59
#